data_b0ae58509abafe516bd7058bce9c9188
#
_entry.id   b0ae58509abafe516bd7058bce9c9188
#
_cell.length_a   1.000
_cell.length_b   1.000
_cell.length_c   1.000
_cell.angle_alpha   90.00
_cell.angle_beta   90.00
_cell.angle_gamma   90.00
#
_symmetry.space_group_name_H-M   'P 1'
#
loop_
_entity.id
_entity.type
_entity.pdbx_description
1 polymer ?
#
loop_
_entity_poly.entity_id
_entity_poly.type
_entity_poly.pdbx_seq_one_letter_code
_entity_poly.pdbx_strand_id
1 'polypeptide(L)'
;MTNKLGLNPGEIAKRKLAIGVLLARVEARLRASQRERRVVTYGGLRMDTVIMKGFWRDQDLMLTHNEYILLLLLAQNGSRPVSKEILNERIWGSLPEQDHGDMYSTVFRLNKKLEAAEADLRIVSRRMAGYALEEI
;
A
#
# COMPACT_ATOMS: atom_id res chain seq x y z
N MET A 1 -21.28 28.66 -25.88
CA MET A 1 -21.16 28.33 -25.34
C MET A 1 -21.13 28.11 -24.84
N THR A 2 -21.06 27.96 -24.96
CA THR A 2 -20.85 27.42 -24.39
C THR A 2 -21.44 27.08 -23.50
N ASN A 3 -22.39 26.98 -23.26
CA ASN A 3 -22.98 26.64 -22.57
C ASN A 3 -23.41 27.16 -21.74
N LYS A 4 -24.00 27.50 -21.47
CA LYS A 4 -24.16 27.93 -20.88
C LYS A 4 -23.73 28.65 -20.32
N LEU A 5 -23.42 28.62 -20.23
CA LEU A 5 -22.56 29.09 -19.99
C LEU A 5 -21.98 29.26 -20.93
N GLY A 6 -22.29 28.87 -21.72
CA GLY A 6 -21.67 28.73 -22.62
C GLY A 6 -20.74 28.07 -22.77
N LEU A 7 -20.97 27.47 -22.76
CA LEU A 7 -20.03 26.73 -22.60
C LEU A 7 -20.40 25.54 -23.22
N ASN A 8 -19.88 25.20 -24.03
CA ASN A 8 -19.73 23.95 -24.48
C ASN A 8 -19.92 23.14 -23.24
N PRO A 9 -19.92 21.90 -23.33
CA PRO A 9 -20.07 21.06 -22.17
C PRO A 9 -19.07 21.35 -21.14
N GLY A 10 -17.90 21.68 -21.60
CA GLY A 10 -16.90 22.05 -20.66
C GLY A 10 -17.33 23.28 -19.94
N GLU A 11 -18.01 24.13 -20.56
CA GLU A 11 -18.36 25.31 -20.02
C GLU A 11 -19.60 25.27 -19.27
N ILE A 12 -20.48 24.49 -19.59
CA ILE A 12 -21.63 24.29 -18.79
C ILE A 12 -21.16 23.69 -17.56
N ALA A 13 -20.27 22.79 -17.72
CA ALA A 13 -19.59 22.29 -16.60
C ALA A 13 -18.92 23.48 -15.97
N LYS A 14 -18.42 24.39 -16.68
CA LYS A 14 -17.76 25.48 -16.13
C LYS A 14 -18.62 26.32 -15.37
N ARG A 15 -19.76 26.31 -15.56
CA ARG A 15 -20.59 27.11 -15.02
C ARG A 15 -21.11 26.63 -13.80
N LYS A 16 -21.46 25.51 -13.68
CA LYS A 16 -21.50 24.92 -12.46
C LYS A 16 -20.28 25.34 -11.94
N LEU A 17 -19.54 25.93 -12.77
CA LEU A 17 -18.28 26.10 -12.57
C LEU A 17 -17.93 27.41 -12.32
N ALA A 18 -18.60 28.24 -12.29
CA ALA A 18 -18.06 29.41 -11.87
C ALA A 18 -17.75 29.19 -10.44
N ILE A 19 -18.48 28.41 -9.85
CA ILE A 19 -18.12 27.97 -8.58
C ILE A 19 -17.30 26.79 -8.85
N GLY A 20 -17.55 26.22 -9.90
CA GLY A 20 -17.02 25.06 -10.23
C GLY A 20 -15.60 25.01 -10.62
N VAL A 21 -15.01 26.06 -10.97
CA VAL A 21 -13.60 26.04 -11.30
C VAL A 21 -12.75 25.72 -10.07
N LEU A 22 -13.14 26.25 -8.94
CA LEU A 22 -12.43 25.96 -7.71
C LEU A 22 -12.61 24.53 -7.28
N LEU A 23 -13.81 24.01 -7.45
CA LEU A 23 -14.07 22.64 -7.09
C LEU A 23 -13.26 21.68 -7.93
N ALA A 24 -13.13 21.97 -9.22
CA ALA A 24 -12.35 21.13 -10.09
C ALA A 24 -10.89 21.05 -9.65
N ARG A 25 -10.35 22.15 -9.18
CA ARG A 25 -8.97 22.15 -8.71
C ARG A 25 -8.80 21.38 -7.43
N VAL A 26 -9.78 21.48 -6.55
CA VAL A 26 -9.75 20.72 -5.31
C VAL A 26 -9.84 19.24 -5.60
N GLU A 27 -10.72 18.87 -6.51
CA GLU A 27 -10.86 17.47 -6.87
C GLU A 27 -9.58 16.93 -7.50
N ALA A 28 -8.91 17.72 -8.30
CA ALA A 28 -7.67 17.29 -8.90
C ALA A 28 -6.60 17.03 -7.84
N ARG A 29 -6.54 17.90 -6.84
CA ARG A 29 -5.59 17.70 -5.76
C ARG A 29 -5.91 16.47 -4.95
N LEU A 30 -7.19 16.23 -4.71
CA LEU A 30 -7.59 15.05 -3.97
C LEU A 30 -7.24 13.78 -4.73
N ARG A 31 -7.43 13.80 -6.03
CA ARG A 31 -7.07 12.62 -6.82
C ARG A 31 -5.58 12.37 -6.82
N ALA A 32 -4.78 13.42 -6.92
CA ALA A 32 -3.34 13.27 -6.86
C ALA A 32 -2.92 12.73 -5.50
N SER A 33 -3.51 13.27 -4.43
CA SER A 33 -3.22 12.81 -3.10
C SER A 33 -3.61 11.35 -2.91
N GLN A 34 -4.76 10.95 -3.45
CA GLN A 34 -5.20 9.58 -3.37
C GLN A 34 -4.29 8.65 -4.16
N ARG A 35 -3.78 9.11 -5.29
CA ARG A 35 -2.86 8.30 -6.07
C ARG A 35 -1.59 8.07 -5.29
N GLU A 36 -1.10 9.09 -4.61
CA GLU A 36 0.09 8.94 -3.78
C GLU A 36 -0.15 7.95 -2.66
N ARG A 37 -1.39 7.91 -2.13
CA ARG A 37 -1.75 6.98 -1.08
C ARG A 37 -1.93 5.56 -1.59
N ARG A 38 -2.07 5.39 -2.89
CA ARG A 38 -2.26 4.06 -3.47
C ARG A 38 -0.97 3.29 -3.57
N VAL A 39 0.14 3.97 -3.42
CA VAL A 39 1.43 3.32 -3.51
C VAL A 39 2.20 3.60 -2.23
N VAL A 40 2.66 2.55 -1.59
CA VAL A 40 3.50 2.65 -0.41
C VAL A 40 4.88 2.20 -0.82
N THR A 41 5.89 3.01 -0.54
CA THR A 41 7.25 2.67 -0.93
C THR A 41 8.16 2.56 0.29
N TYR A 42 9.17 1.74 0.17
CA TYR A 42 10.20 1.59 1.19
C TYR A 42 11.45 1.14 0.46
N GLY A 43 12.39 2.06 0.26
CA GLY A 43 13.55 1.77 -0.56
C GLY A 43 13.12 1.43 -1.98
N GLY A 44 13.55 0.29 -2.48
CA GLY A 44 13.15 -0.18 -3.80
C GLY A 44 11.84 -0.93 -3.82
N LEU A 45 11.19 -1.08 -2.67
CA LEU A 45 9.92 -1.77 -2.57
C LEU A 45 8.77 -0.83 -2.88
N ARG A 46 7.84 -1.29 -3.72
CA ARG A 46 6.66 -0.53 -4.07
C ARG A 46 5.43 -1.41 -3.91
N MET A 47 4.51 -0.98 -3.07
CA MET A 47 3.28 -1.73 -2.82
C MET A 47 2.12 -0.94 -3.40
N ASP A 48 1.46 -1.52 -4.39
CA ASP A 48 0.32 -0.87 -5.04
C ASP A 48 -0.96 -1.37 -4.38
N THR A 49 -1.68 -0.46 -3.73
CA THR A 49 -2.86 -0.86 -2.97
C THR A 49 -4.11 -0.98 -3.83
N VAL A 50 -4.06 -0.53 -5.06
CA VAL A 50 -5.21 -0.66 -5.96
C VAL A 50 -5.25 -2.05 -6.57
N ILE A 51 -4.13 -2.50 -7.11
CA ILE A 51 -4.08 -3.82 -7.72
C ILE A 51 -3.57 -4.88 -6.75
N MET A 52 -3.23 -4.47 -5.53
CA MET A 52 -2.78 -5.36 -4.45
C MET A 52 -1.59 -6.22 -4.87
N LYS A 53 -0.56 -5.55 -5.38
CA LYS A 53 0.67 -6.21 -5.78
C LYS A 53 1.87 -5.50 -5.18
N GLY A 54 2.91 -6.26 -4.96
CA GLY A 54 4.18 -5.72 -4.48
C GLY A 54 5.28 -5.93 -5.51
N PHE A 55 6.12 -4.92 -5.64
CA PHE A 55 7.21 -4.94 -6.60
C PHE A 55 8.51 -4.56 -5.91
N TRP A 56 9.57 -5.25 -6.27
CA TRP A 56 10.91 -4.80 -5.90
C TRP A 56 11.50 -4.19 -7.15
N ARG A 57 11.64 -2.87 -7.11
CA ARG A 57 11.97 -2.08 -8.29
C ARG A 57 10.91 -2.35 -9.35
N ASP A 58 11.21 -2.98 -10.43
CA ASP A 58 10.19 -3.26 -11.44
C ASP A 58 9.78 -4.72 -11.50
N GLN A 59 10.25 -5.50 -10.55
CA GLN A 59 10.00 -6.93 -10.54
C GLN A 59 8.80 -7.26 -9.65
N ASP A 60 7.81 -7.93 -10.22
CA ASP A 60 6.63 -8.39 -9.47
C ASP A 60 7.06 -9.49 -8.51
N LEU A 61 6.79 -9.29 -7.24
CA LEU A 61 7.18 -10.26 -6.23
C LEU A 61 6.24 -11.46 -6.16
N MET A 62 5.14 -11.44 -6.90
CA MET A 62 4.19 -12.56 -6.96
C MET A 62 3.70 -12.95 -5.56
N LEU A 63 3.26 -11.97 -4.80
CA LEU A 63 2.84 -12.19 -3.43
C LEU A 63 1.47 -12.83 -3.35
N THR A 64 1.28 -13.75 -2.39
CA THR A 64 -0.05 -14.20 -2.04
C THR A 64 -0.75 -13.08 -1.28
N HIS A 65 -2.06 -13.24 -1.07
CA HIS A 65 -2.83 -12.22 -0.34
C HIS A 65 -2.24 -11.96 1.05
N ASN A 66 -1.95 -13.01 1.79
CA ASN A 66 -1.42 -12.85 3.14
C ASN A 66 -0.04 -12.21 3.14
N GLU A 67 0.80 -12.60 2.20
CA GLU A 67 2.12 -12.01 2.05
C GLU A 67 2.02 -10.53 1.69
N TYR A 68 1.08 -10.20 0.82
CA TYR A 68 0.88 -8.81 0.44
C TYR A 68 0.48 -7.96 1.64
N ILE A 69 -0.51 -8.42 2.41
CA ILE A 69 -0.98 -7.67 3.58
C ILE A 69 0.15 -7.49 4.59
N LEU A 70 0.89 -8.54 4.84
CA LEU A 70 2.00 -8.47 5.79
C LEU A 70 3.05 -7.45 5.35
N LEU A 71 3.47 -7.56 4.11
CA LEU A 71 4.51 -6.67 3.62
C LEU A 71 4.03 -5.22 3.56
N LEU A 72 2.77 -5.02 3.18
CA LEU A 72 2.20 -3.69 3.15
C LEU A 72 2.19 -3.05 4.52
N LEU A 73 1.75 -3.77 5.54
CA LEU A 73 1.72 -3.24 6.90
C LEU A 73 3.11 -2.88 7.39
N LEU A 74 4.08 -3.72 7.09
CA LEU A 74 5.45 -3.44 7.49
C LEU A 74 6.01 -2.23 6.74
N ALA A 75 5.73 -2.13 5.46
CA ALA A 75 6.22 -1.01 4.66
C ALA A 75 5.61 0.31 5.12
N GLN A 76 4.35 0.29 5.54
CA GLN A 76 3.69 1.49 6.02
C GLN A 76 4.30 1.99 7.32
N ASN A 77 4.93 1.12 8.07
CA ASN A 77 5.54 1.48 9.33
C ASN A 77 7.04 1.73 9.23
N GLY A 78 7.60 1.63 8.05
CA GLY A 78 9.01 1.83 7.82
C GLY A 78 9.82 0.79 8.57
N SER A 79 10.81 1.22 9.32
CA SER A 79 11.64 0.29 10.06
C SER A 79 11.11 0.02 11.47
N ARG A 80 9.96 0.60 11.83
CA ARG A 80 9.40 0.40 13.16
C ARG A 80 8.65 -0.92 13.23
N PRO A 81 8.82 -1.69 14.30
CA PRO A 81 8.15 -2.99 14.39
C PRO A 81 6.63 -2.86 14.49
N VAL A 82 5.96 -3.85 13.94
CA VAL A 82 4.51 -3.98 14.05
C VAL A 82 4.25 -5.24 14.87
N SER A 83 3.40 -5.13 15.87
CA SER A 83 3.17 -6.24 16.80
C SER A 83 2.53 -7.43 16.09
N LYS A 84 2.81 -8.62 16.61
CA LYS A 84 2.23 -9.84 16.04
C LYS A 84 0.71 -9.82 16.14
N GLU A 85 0.19 -9.23 17.20
CA GLU A 85 -1.25 -9.14 17.40
C GLU A 85 -1.91 -8.33 16.30
N ILE A 86 -1.32 -7.19 15.97
CA ILE A 86 -1.86 -6.36 14.91
C ILE A 86 -1.76 -7.07 13.57
N LEU A 87 -0.64 -7.71 13.30
CA LEU A 87 -0.45 -8.45 12.06
C LEU A 87 -1.43 -9.59 11.94
N ASN A 88 -1.63 -10.36 13.02
CA ASN A 88 -2.57 -11.46 13.00
C ASN A 88 -3.98 -10.97 12.73
N GLU A 89 -4.36 -9.89 13.38
CA GLU A 89 -5.71 -9.35 13.20
C GLU A 89 -5.93 -8.87 11.77
N ARG A 90 -4.95 -8.20 11.21
CA ARG A 90 -5.10 -7.65 9.87
C ARG A 90 -5.04 -8.71 8.77
N ILE A 91 -4.28 -9.77 8.99
CA ILE A 91 -4.11 -10.81 7.97
C ILE A 91 -5.19 -11.87 8.09
N TRP A 92 -5.49 -12.32 9.29
CA TRP A 92 -6.43 -13.43 9.49
C TRP A 92 -7.69 -13.08 10.28
N GLY A 93 -7.80 -11.86 10.73
CA GLY A 93 -8.92 -11.45 11.56
C GLY A 93 -8.68 -11.81 13.01
N SER A 94 -9.73 -11.74 13.82
CA SER A 94 -9.59 -11.90 15.26
C SER A 94 -9.77 -13.32 15.72
N LEU A 95 -9.39 -14.30 14.90
CA LEU A 95 -9.57 -15.71 15.26
C LEU A 95 -8.38 -16.18 16.05
N PRO A 96 -8.57 -16.53 17.31
CA PRO A 96 -7.44 -16.90 18.17
C PRO A 96 -6.78 -18.21 17.79
N GLU A 97 -7.46 -19.02 16.98
CA GLU A 97 -6.88 -20.26 16.54
C GLU A 97 -5.98 -20.12 15.34
N GLN A 98 -5.91 -18.96 14.76
CA GLN A 98 -4.99 -18.72 13.66
C GLN A 98 -3.62 -18.81 14.29
N ASP A 99 -2.92 -19.83 13.98
CA ASP A 99 -1.76 -20.13 14.74
C ASP A 99 -0.53 -19.36 14.32
N HIS A 100 0.42 -19.34 15.20
CA HIS A 100 1.65 -18.60 14.99
C HIS A 100 2.51 -19.24 13.90
N GLY A 101 2.24 -20.49 13.58
CA GLY A 101 2.95 -21.16 12.50
C GLY A 101 2.67 -20.50 11.16
N ASP A 102 1.43 -20.02 10.96
CA ASP A 102 1.09 -19.36 9.70
C ASP A 102 1.85 -18.05 9.55
N MET A 103 2.00 -17.31 10.65
CA MET A 103 2.77 -16.07 10.59
C MET A 103 4.24 -16.37 10.27
N TYR A 104 4.81 -17.32 10.95
CA TYR A 104 6.19 -17.70 10.73
C TYR A 104 6.39 -18.17 9.28
N SER A 105 5.48 -19.00 8.79
CA SER A 105 5.58 -19.51 7.44
C SER A 105 5.42 -18.39 6.40
N THR A 106 4.51 -17.47 6.67
CA THR A 106 4.29 -16.35 5.76
C THR A 106 5.54 -15.47 5.69
N VAL A 107 6.14 -15.18 6.84
CA VAL A 107 7.36 -14.40 6.89
C VAL A 107 8.49 -15.12 6.16
N PHE A 108 8.61 -16.43 6.37
CA PHE A 108 9.65 -17.22 5.73
C PHE A 108 9.51 -17.15 4.21
N ARG A 109 8.31 -17.41 3.71
CA ARG A 109 8.07 -17.39 2.26
C ARG A 109 8.30 -16.01 1.68
N LEU A 110 7.90 -14.97 2.40
CA LEU A 110 8.06 -13.60 1.93
C LEU A 110 9.55 -13.25 1.86
N ASN A 111 10.32 -13.63 2.87
CA ASN A 111 11.77 -13.40 2.83
C ASN A 111 12.43 -14.15 1.68
N LYS A 112 11.93 -15.35 1.38
CA LYS A 112 12.47 -16.09 0.23
C LYS A 112 12.18 -15.35 -1.08
N LYS A 113 11.01 -14.75 -1.20
CA LYS A 113 10.68 -13.98 -2.40
C LYS A 113 11.53 -12.73 -2.51
N LEU A 114 11.77 -12.06 -1.39
CA LEU A 114 12.65 -10.89 -1.38
C LEU A 114 14.07 -11.28 -1.76
N GLU A 115 14.53 -12.41 -1.25
CA GLU A 115 15.86 -12.88 -1.57
C GLU A 115 15.97 -13.24 -3.07
N ALA A 116 14.95 -13.90 -3.60
CA ALA A 116 14.94 -14.26 -5.02
C ALA A 116 14.93 -13.05 -5.92
N ALA A 117 14.34 -11.97 -5.47
CA ALA A 117 14.32 -10.71 -6.23
C ALA A 117 15.60 -9.90 -6.01
N GLU A 118 16.50 -10.41 -5.19
CA GLU A 118 17.74 -9.71 -4.84
C GLU A 118 17.46 -8.38 -4.16
N ALA A 119 16.41 -8.36 -3.36
CA ALA A 119 16.04 -7.16 -2.62
C ALA A 119 16.98 -6.93 -1.45
N ASP A 120 17.23 -5.67 -1.15
CA ASP A 120 18.08 -5.30 -0.02
C ASP A 120 17.26 -5.18 1.25
N LEU A 121 16.15 -5.87 1.32
CA LEU A 121 15.25 -5.82 2.47
C LEU A 121 14.98 -7.21 2.99
N ARG A 122 14.76 -7.30 4.29
CA ARG A 122 14.31 -8.54 4.90
C ARG A 122 13.35 -8.20 6.02
N ILE A 123 12.46 -9.13 6.31
CA ILE A 123 11.59 -9.02 7.47
C ILE A 123 12.32 -9.66 8.63
N VAL A 124 12.46 -8.91 9.72
CA VAL A 124 13.15 -9.40 10.90
C VAL A 124 12.21 -9.42 12.07
N SER A 125 12.43 -10.35 12.98
CA SER A 125 11.68 -10.45 14.22
C SER A 125 12.37 -9.58 15.25
N ARG A 126 11.59 -8.71 15.89
CA ARG A 126 12.10 -7.90 16.98
C ARG A 126 11.51 -8.43 18.26
N ARG A 127 12.36 -8.88 19.15
CA ARG A 127 11.93 -9.48 20.39
C ARG A 127 10.96 -8.58 21.12
N MET A 128 9.79 -9.12 21.46
CA MET A 128 8.74 -8.43 22.22
C MET A 128 8.11 -7.24 21.48
N ALA A 129 8.51 -6.98 20.26
CA ALA A 129 7.97 -5.85 19.52
C ALA A 129 7.23 -6.26 18.26
N GLY A 130 7.54 -7.44 17.70
CA GLY A 130 6.89 -7.92 16.49
C GLY A 130 7.86 -8.08 15.33
N TYR A 131 7.41 -7.69 14.15
CA TYR A 131 8.21 -7.79 12.93
C TYR A 131 8.42 -6.43 12.31
N ALA A 132 9.52 -6.27 11.62
CA ALA A 132 9.82 -5.01 10.94
C ALA A 132 10.60 -5.30 9.66
N LEU A 133 10.57 -4.34 8.73
CA LEU A 133 11.44 -4.40 7.58
C LEU A 133 12.79 -3.79 7.94
N GLU A 134 13.83 -4.38 7.43
CA GLU A 134 15.17 -3.84 7.62
C GLU A 134 15.95 -3.91 6.34
N GLU A 135 16.74 -2.91 6.09
CA GLU A 135 17.67 -2.93 4.97
C GLU A 135 18.88 -3.74 5.36
N ILE A 136 19.36 -4.52 4.42
CA ILE A 136 20.53 -5.37 4.66
C ILE A 136 21.82 -4.57 4.46
#